data_fd1e36a96e9348b89aee74c8fa37579e
#
_entry.id   fd1e36a96e9348b89aee74c8fa37579e
#
_cell.length_a   1.000
_cell.length_b   1.000
_cell.length_c   1.000
_cell.angle_alpha   90.00
_cell.angle_beta   90.00
_cell.angle_gamma   90.00
#
_symmetry.space_group_name_H-M   'P 1'
#
loop_
_entity.id
_entity.type
_entity.pdbx_description
1 polymer ?
#
loop_
_entity_poly.entity_id
_entity_poly.type
_entity_poly.pdbx_seq_one_letter_code
_entity_poly.pdbx_strand_id
1 'polypeptide(L)'
;MSFTTISVIGLGYIGLPTAAAFASRQKHVIGVDVNQHAVDTINRGEIHIVEPDLGAVVKTAVENGFLRATTTPVDADAYLIAVPTPFKGEHEPDMVYVEAAAKSLAPVLKKGALVILESTSPVGATEQMATWLAEMRPDLTFPQQVGEHADVNIAYCPERVLPGQVMVELIKNDRVIGGMTSVCSARASELYNIFLEGECVVTNARTAEMCKLTENSFRDVNIAFANELSLICADQGINVWELIRLANRHPRVNILQPGPGVGGHCIAVDPWFIVAQNPQQAKLIRTAREVNDGKPHWVVDRVKAAVADCLAD
;
A
#
# COMPACT_ATOMS: atom_id res chain seq x y z
N MET A 1 -25.27 -1.32 -11.25
CA MET A 1 -25.56 0.07 -10.83
C MET A 1 -24.27 0.86 -10.95
N SER A 2 -24.30 2.03 -11.58
CA SER A 2 -23.09 2.87 -11.74
C SER A 2 -22.73 3.54 -10.42
N PHE A 3 -21.43 3.65 -10.13
CA PHE A 3 -20.94 4.41 -8.98
C PHE A 3 -21.09 5.91 -9.22
N THR A 4 -21.84 6.59 -8.37
CA THR A 4 -22.07 8.05 -8.42
C THR A 4 -21.25 8.74 -7.33
N THR A 5 -21.31 8.21 -6.11
CA THR A 5 -20.61 8.74 -4.94
C THR A 5 -19.60 7.72 -4.44
N ILE A 6 -18.35 8.15 -4.24
CA ILE A 6 -17.24 7.33 -3.79
C ILE A 6 -16.67 7.95 -2.53
N SER A 7 -16.47 7.17 -1.48
CA SER A 7 -15.82 7.61 -0.24
C SER A 7 -14.42 7.01 -0.14
N VAL A 8 -13.40 7.84 0.13
CA VAL A 8 -12.02 7.40 0.33
C VAL A 8 -11.61 7.72 1.77
N ILE A 9 -11.30 6.70 2.55
CA ILE A 9 -10.98 6.79 3.98
C ILE A 9 -9.48 6.68 4.18
N GLY A 10 -8.88 7.74 4.72
CA GLY A 10 -7.44 7.98 4.76
C GLY A 10 -6.99 8.79 3.54
N LEU A 11 -6.59 10.04 3.75
CA LEU A 11 -6.21 10.97 2.67
C LEU A 11 -4.70 11.22 2.64
N GLY A 12 -3.91 10.18 2.93
CA GLY A 12 -2.46 10.19 2.79
C GLY A 12 -1.98 10.01 1.35
N TYR A 13 -0.74 9.50 1.20
CA TYR A 13 -0.04 9.35 -0.09
C TYR A 13 -0.73 8.44 -1.10
N ILE A 14 -1.67 7.60 -0.67
CA ILE A 14 -2.46 6.72 -1.53
C ILE A 14 -3.88 7.26 -1.70
N GLY A 15 -4.56 7.53 -0.59
CA GLY A 15 -5.99 7.86 -0.64
C GLY A 15 -6.29 9.20 -1.29
N LEU A 16 -5.49 10.24 -1.07
CA LEU A 16 -5.74 11.54 -1.73
C LEU A 16 -5.54 11.48 -3.25
N PRO A 17 -4.46 10.89 -3.80
CA PRO A 17 -4.35 10.67 -5.24
C PRO A 17 -5.48 9.81 -5.83
N THR A 18 -5.88 8.71 -5.14
CA THR A 18 -7.01 7.88 -5.57
C THR A 18 -8.31 8.68 -5.61
N ALA A 19 -8.58 9.49 -4.59
CA ALA A 19 -9.73 10.39 -4.55
C ALA A 19 -9.71 11.40 -5.71
N ALA A 20 -8.55 12.01 -5.97
CA ALA A 20 -8.35 12.94 -7.07
C ALA A 20 -8.54 12.29 -8.45
N ALA A 21 -8.08 11.04 -8.63
CA ALA A 21 -8.26 10.29 -9.88
C ALA A 21 -9.74 10.05 -10.19
N PHE A 22 -10.55 9.61 -9.23
CA PHE A 22 -11.99 9.48 -9.41
C PHE A 22 -12.69 10.83 -9.67
N ALA A 23 -12.34 11.86 -8.90
CA ALA A 23 -12.91 13.19 -9.05
C ALA A 23 -12.58 13.81 -10.41
N SER A 24 -11.41 13.55 -10.99
CA SER A 24 -11.03 13.97 -12.33
C SER A 24 -11.91 13.38 -13.44
N ARG A 25 -12.58 12.26 -13.14
CA ARG A 25 -13.58 11.62 -14.02
C ARG A 25 -15.02 12.00 -13.66
N GLN A 26 -15.19 13.16 -13.00
CA GLN A 26 -16.49 13.74 -12.63
C GLN A 26 -17.34 12.84 -11.71
N LYS A 27 -16.69 12.03 -10.87
CA LYS A 27 -17.37 11.32 -9.78
C LYS A 27 -17.40 12.20 -8.53
N HIS A 28 -18.49 12.13 -7.78
CA HIS A 28 -18.57 12.80 -6.49
C HIS A 28 -17.77 12.02 -5.47
N VAL A 29 -16.63 12.57 -5.07
CA VAL A 29 -15.72 11.93 -4.13
C VAL A 29 -15.75 12.64 -2.78
N ILE A 30 -15.88 11.83 -1.73
CA ILE A 30 -15.85 12.30 -0.35
C ILE A 30 -14.64 11.67 0.32
N GLY A 31 -13.61 12.48 0.49
CA GLY A 31 -12.44 12.08 1.28
C GLY A 31 -12.75 12.13 2.76
N VAL A 32 -12.30 11.13 3.52
CA VAL A 32 -12.49 11.08 4.96
C VAL A 32 -11.12 10.93 5.63
N ASP A 33 -10.80 11.85 6.53
CA ASP A 33 -9.57 11.77 7.32
C ASP A 33 -9.81 12.28 8.74
N VAL A 34 -9.23 11.62 9.73
CA VAL A 34 -9.33 12.03 11.13
C VAL A 34 -8.58 13.33 11.44
N ASN A 35 -7.64 13.70 10.57
CA ASN A 35 -6.86 14.93 10.70
C ASN A 35 -7.62 16.13 10.13
N GLN A 36 -8.19 16.96 10.99
CA GLN A 36 -8.92 18.16 10.60
C GLN A 36 -8.09 19.10 9.71
N HIS A 37 -6.79 19.24 9.98
CA HIS A 37 -5.92 20.09 9.16
C HIS A 37 -5.82 19.58 7.71
N ALA A 38 -5.73 18.28 7.50
CA ALA A 38 -5.74 17.67 6.16
C ALA A 38 -7.08 17.95 5.46
N VAL A 39 -8.20 17.74 6.18
CA VAL A 39 -9.56 18.02 5.67
C VAL A 39 -9.71 19.48 5.25
N ASP A 40 -9.31 20.43 6.10
CA ASP A 40 -9.41 21.86 5.80
C ASP A 40 -8.52 22.27 4.62
N THR A 41 -7.32 21.70 4.54
CA THR A 41 -6.37 21.96 3.44
C THR A 41 -6.95 21.49 2.10
N ILE A 42 -7.48 20.26 2.04
CA ILE A 42 -8.09 19.73 0.83
C ILE A 42 -9.31 20.54 0.41
N ASN A 43 -10.17 20.94 1.36
CA ASN A 43 -11.37 21.74 1.06
C ASN A 43 -11.06 23.15 0.55
N ARG A 44 -9.82 23.64 0.73
CA ARG A 44 -9.32 24.87 0.09
C ARG A 44 -8.73 24.63 -1.33
N GLY A 45 -8.76 23.38 -1.80
CA GLY A 45 -8.11 22.99 -3.08
C GLY A 45 -6.58 22.89 -2.99
N GLU A 46 -6.05 22.69 -1.79
CA GLU A 46 -4.62 22.53 -1.50
C GLU A 46 -4.28 21.07 -1.15
N ILE A 47 -3.00 20.73 -1.14
CA ILE A 47 -2.52 19.41 -0.72
C ILE A 47 -1.61 19.51 0.49
N HIS A 48 -1.65 18.52 1.38
CA HIS A 48 -0.81 18.42 2.57
C HIS A 48 0.31 17.36 2.43
N ILE A 49 0.41 16.74 1.26
CA ILE A 49 1.46 15.79 0.88
C ILE A 49 2.23 16.32 -0.32
N VAL A 50 3.45 15.86 -0.54
CA VAL A 50 4.28 16.29 -1.68
C VAL A 50 4.21 15.25 -2.78
N GLU A 51 3.45 15.54 -3.84
CA GLU A 51 3.34 14.68 -5.02
C GLU A 51 3.16 15.57 -6.28
N PRO A 52 3.98 15.37 -7.33
CA PRO A 52 3.86 16.13 -8.58
C PRO A 52 2.44 16.01 -9.17
N ASP A 53 1.98 17.09 -9.80
CA ASP A 53 0.69 17.21 -10.50
C ASP A 53 -0.57 17.05 -9.64
N LEU A 54 -0.49 16.46 -8.46
CA LEU A 54 -1.64 16.22 -7.58
C LEU A 54 -2.35 17.52 -7.17
N GLY A 55 -1.59 18.57 -6.85
CA GLY A 55 -2.16 19.85 -6.40
C GLY A 55 -3.11 20.47 -7.42
N ALA A 56 -2.76 20.44 -8.70
CA ALA A 56 -3.60 20.98 -9.78
C ALA A 56 -4.90 20.17 -9.93
N VAL A 57 -4.83 18.82 -9.82
CA VAL A 57 -5.99 17.95 -9.93
C VAL A 57 -6.93 18.15 -8.75
N VAL A 58 -6.41 18.18 -7.52
CA VAL A 58 -7.19 18.41 -6.29
C VAL A 58 -7.90 19.77 -6.36
N LYS A 59 -7.18 20.85 -6.71
CA LYS A 59 -7.74 22.19 -6.85
C LYS A 59 -8.92 22.20 -7.83
N THR A 60 -8.72 21.67 -9.02
CA THR A 60 -9.76 21.62 -10.05
C THR A 60 -10.96 20.78 -9.60
N ALA A 61 -10.74 19.65 -8.94
CA ALA A 61 -11.79 18.78 -8.45
C ALA A 61 -12.64 19.44 -7.35
N VAL A 62 -12.01 20.18 -6.43
CA VAL A 62 -12.70 20.92 -5.36
C VAL A 62 -13.49 22.10 -5.94
N GLU A 63 -12.88 22.92 -6.80
CA GLU A 63 -13.54 24.07 -7.44
C GLU A 63 -14.76 23.66 -8.25
N ASN A 64 -14.75 22.49 -8.89
CA ASN A 64 -15.86 21.95 -9.67
C ASN A 64 -16.87 21.13 -8.81
N GLY A 65 -16.65 20.99 -7.50
CA GLY A 65 -17.56 20.29 -6.59
C GLY A 65 -17.53 18.76 -6.70
N PHE A 66 -16.50 18.18 -7.34
CA PHE A 66 -16.33 16.72 -7.45
C PHE A 66 -15.52 16.11 -6.30
N LEU A 67 -14.78 16.92 -5.53
CA LEU A 67 -14.03 16.47 -4.35
C LEU A 67 -14.37 17.38 -3.16
N ARG A 68 -14.69 16.77 -2.04
CA ARG A 68 -14.74 17.40 -0.73
C ARG A 68 -14.18 16.46 0.33
N ALA A 69 -13.67 17.00 1.43
CA ALA A 69 -13.18 16.23 2.56
C ALA A 69 -14.02 16.47 3.82
N THR A 70 -14.07 15.45 4.69
CA THR A 70 -14.78 15.47 5.98
C THR A 70 -14.05 14.58 6.98
N THR A 71 -14.34 14.74 8.28
CA THR A 71 -13.79 13.87 9.33
C THR A 71 -14.64 12.65 9.63
N THR A 72 -15.83 12.55 9.06
CA THR A 72 -16.76 11.43 9.30
C THR A 72 -17.25 10.84 7.98
N PRO A 73 -17.34 9.50 7.86
CA PRO A 73 -17.91 8.86 6.69
C PRO A 73 -19.36 9.28 6.45
N VAL A 74 -19.74 9.30 5.17
CA VAL A 74 -21.10 9.57 4.72
C VAL A 74 -21.54 8.47 3.77
N ASP A 75 -22.84 8.42 3.45
CA ASP A 75 -23.42 7.48 2.49
C ASP A 75 -22.71 7.58 1.12
N ALA A 76 -22.29 6.44 0.59
CA ALA A 76 -21.64 6.31 -0.72
C ALA A 76 -21.96 4.96 -1.37
N ASP A 77 -21.67 4.83 -2.67
CA ASP A 77 -21.85 3.58 -3.43
C ASP A 77 -20.60 2.67 -3.28
N ALA A 78 -19.44 3.28 -3.06
CA ALA A 78 -18.19 2.58 -2.82
C ALA A 78 -17.36 3.28 -1.74
N TYR A 79 -16.66 2.47 -0.94
CA TYR A 79 -15.76 2.90 0.12
C TYR A 79 -14.38 2.28 -0.11
N LEU A 80 -13.33 3.10 -0.17
CA LEU A 80 -11.95 2.66 -0.27
C LEU A 80 -11.23 2.99 1.04
N ILE A 81 -10.59 2.01 1.65
CA ILE A 81 -9.84 2.16 2.90
C ILE A 81 -8.36 2.19 2.57
N ALA A 82 -7.74 3.36 2.73
CA ALA A 82 -6.34 3.65 2.44
C ALA A 82 -5.62 4.25 3.67
N VAL A 83 -5.80 3.61 4.83
CA VAL A 83 -5.23 4.02 6.11
C VAL A 83 -3.88 3.36 6.36
N PRO A 84 -3.02 3.90 7.24
CA PRO A 84 -1.74 3.27 7.60
C PRO A 84 -1.92 1.87 8.21
N THR A 85 -0.94 0.99 7.94
CA THR A 85 -0.84 -0.34 8.54
C THR A 85 0.58 -0.54 9.07
N PRO A 86 0.95 0.10 10.20
CA PRO A 86 2.25 -0.07 10.82
C PRO A 86 2.40 -1.46 11.44
N PHE A 87 3.58 -1.77 11.91
CA PHE A 87 3.75 -2.92 12.78
C PHE A 87 3.83 -2.48 14.26
N LYS A 88 3.54 -3.42 15.18
CA LYS A 88 3.67 -3.28 16.63
C LYS A 88 4.50 -4.43 17.20
N GLY A 89 4.98 -4.27 18.44
CA GLY A 89 5.75 -5.30 19.15
C GLY A 89 6.94 -5.78 18.33
N GLU A 90 7.09 -7.08 18.17
CA GLU A 90 8.15 -7.73 17.40
C GLU A 90 7.76 -7.87 15.90
N HIS A 91 7.39 -6.77 15.26
CA HIS A 91 7.03 -6.67 13.84
C HIS A 91 5.67 -7.31 13.46
N GLU A 92 4.74 -7.44 14.40
CA GLU A 92 3.38 -7.87 14.10
C GLU A 92 2.59 -6.77 13.37
N PRO A 93 1.79 -7.09 12.33
CA PRO A 93 0.96 -6.07 11.67
C PRO A 93 -0.06 -5.47 12.64
N ASP A 94 -0.15 -4.14 12.67
CA ASP A 94 -1.15 -3.44 13.47
C ASP A 94 -2.35 -3.03 12.61
N MET A 95 -3.45 -3.74 12.78
CA MET A 95 -4.68 -3.53 12.01
C MET A 95 -5.66 -2.55 12.66
N VAL A 96 -5.27 -1.89 13.76
CA VAL A 96 -6.16 -0.99 14.52
C VAL A 96 -6.75 0.13 13.67
N TYR A 97 -5.99 0.69 12.73
CA TYR A 97 -6.47 1.75 11.85
C TYR A 97 -7.47 1.24 10.81
N VAL A 98 -7.25 0.02 10.27
CA VAL A 98 -8.20 -0.61 9.35
C VAL A 98 -9.50 -0.98 10.08
N GLU A 99 -9.39 -1.52 11.29
CA GLU A 99 -10.54 -1.82 12.14
C GLU A 99 -11.35 -0.55 12.47
N ALA A 100 -10.67 0.53 12.87
CA ALA A 100 -11.30 1.81 13.16
C ALA A 100 -12.00 2.41 11.91
N ALA A 101 -11.36 2.34 10.75
CA ALA A 101 -11.95 2.78 9.48
C ALA A 101 -13.19 1.95 9.14
N ALA A 102 -13.11 0.62 9.21
CA ALA A 102 -14.25 -0.27 8.98
C ALA A 102 -15.41 0.02 9.93
N LYS A 103 -15.12 0.19 11.22
CA LYS A 103 -16.14 0.52 12.23
C LYS A 103 -16.77 1.89 11.99
N SER A 104 -15.99 2.87 11.56
CA SER A 104 -16.50 4.22 11.28
C SER A 104 -17.44 4.28 10.09
N LEU A 105 -17.21 3.47 9.05
CA LEU A 105 -18.07 3.43 7.86
C LEU A 105 -19.31 2.53 8.02
N ALA A 106 -19.30 1.59 8.97
CA ALA A 106 -20.40 0.65 9.14
C ALA A 106 -21.79 1.32 9.29
N PRO A 107 -21.97 2.42 10.04
CA PRO A 107 -23.27 3.08 10.19
C PRO A 107 -23.88 3.62 8.88
N VAL A 108 -23.04 3.97 7.90
CA VAL A 108 -23.48 4.55 6.61
C VAL A 108 -23.51 3.53 5.48
N LEU A 109 -23.15 2.26 5.76
CA LEU A 109 -23.13 1.19 4.78
C LEU A 109 -24.55 0.79 4.37
N LYS A 110 -24.78 0.61 3.08
CA LYS A 110 -26.09 0.23 2.52
C LYS A 110 -25.99 -0.99 1.59
N LYS A 111 -27.14 -1.58 1.28
CA LYS A 111 -27.24 -2.66 0.29
C LYS A 111 -26.71 -2.20 -1.07
N GLY A 112 -25.93 -3.06 -1.72
CA GLY A 112 -25.29 -2.79 -2.99
C GLY A 112 -23.97 -2.02 -2.88
N ALA A 113 -23.54 -1.60 -1.68
CA ALA A 113 -22.27 -0.94 -1.47
C ALA A 113 -21.08 -1.87 -1.74
N LEU A 114 -19.99 -1.27 -2.18
CA LEU A 114 -18.69 -1.91 -2.36
C LEU A 114 -17.71 -1.36 -1.33
N VAL A 115 -17.01 -2.24 -0.60
CA VAL A 115 -15.92 -1.86 0.31
C VAL A 115 -14.62 -2.47 -0.21
N ILE A 116 -13.61 -1.63 -0.44
CA ILE A 116 -12.29 -2.05 -0.91
C ILE A 116 -11.24 -1.71 0.14
N LEU A 117 -10.43 -2.68 0.52
CA LEU A 117 -9.21 -2.45 1.28
C LEU A 117 -8.05 -2.21 0.31
N GLU A 118 -7.50 -0.99 0.31
CA GLU A 118 -6.29 -0.62 -0.47
C GLU A 118 -5.02 -0.65 0.39
N SER A 119 -5.16 -0.50 1.71
CA SER A 119 -4.02 -0.54 2.63
C SER A 119 -3.24 -1.83 2.49
N THR A 120 -1.89 -1.76 2.45
CA THR A 120 -1.05 -2.96 2.50
C THR A 120 -1.34 -3.73 3.78
N SER A 121 -1.71 -5.00 3.66
CA SER A 121 -2.27 -5.77 4.75
C SER A 121 -1.74 -7.21 4.77
N PRO A 122 -1.70 -7.87 5.94
CA PRO A 122 -1.41 -9.29 6.02
C PRO A 122 -2.50 -10.13 5.34
N VAL A 123 -2.15 -11.34 4.92
CA VAL A 123 -3.12 -12.25 4.29
C VAL A 123 -4.26 -12.59 5.26
N GLY A 124 -5.50 -12.40 4.79
CA GLY A 124 -6.73 -12.57 5.59
C GLY A 124 -7.30 -11.29 6.17
N ALA A 125 -6.64 -10.15 5.98
CA ALA A 125 -7.10 -8.85 6.48
C ALA A 125 -8.46 -8.43 5.90
N THR A 126 -8.69 -8.71 4.62
CA THR A 126 -9.97 -8.42 3.94
C THR A 126 -11.12 -9.23 4.54
N GLU A 127 -10.88 -10.51 4.85
CA GLU A 127 -11.87 -11.38 5.52
C GLU A 127 -12.14 -10.90 6.96
N GLN A 128 -11.10 -10.46 7.65
CA GLN A 128 -11.23 -9.90 9.00
C GLN A 128 -12.03 -8.59 8.98
N MET A 129 -11.77 -7.71 8.01
CA MET A 129 -12.56 -6.49 7.81
C MET A 129 -14.04 -6.81 7.55
N ALA A 130 -14.32 -7.81 6.71
CA ALA A 130 -15.68 -8.27 6.45
C ALA A 130 -16.38 -8.78 7.73
N THR A 131 -15.63 -9.41 8.62
CA THR A 131 -16.14 -9.88 9.92
C THR A 131 -16.52 -8.70 10.82
N TRP A 132 -15.66 -7.71 10.97
CA TRP A 132 -15.97 -6.50 11.76
C TRP A 132 -17.19 -5.74 11.23
N LEU A 133 -17.33 -5.63 9.92
CA LEU A 133 -18.50 -4.99 9.31
C LEU A 133 -19.78 -5.79 9.57
N ALA A 134 -19.74 -7.11 9.46
CA ALA A 134 -20.90 -7.99 9.72
C ALA A 134 -21.36 -7.93 11.18
N GLU A 135 -20.43 -7.88 12.13
CA GLU A 135 -20.74 -7.71 13.55
C GLU A 135 -21.46 -6.41 13.85
N MET A 136 -21.08 -5.31 13.18
CA MET A 136 -21.70 -4.01 13.37
C MET A 136 -23.00 -3.80 12.57
N ARG A 137 -23.20 -4.58 11.52
CA ARG A 137 -24.36 -4.48 10.61
C ARG A 137 -25.05 -5.83 10.43
N PRO A 138 -25.65 -6.36 11.50
CA PRO A 138 -26.39 -7.64 11.43
C PRO A 138 -27.65 -7.58 10.56
N ASP A 139 -28.06 -6.40 10.14
CA ASP A 139 -29.15 -6.14 9.20
C ASP A 139 -28.74 -6.31 7.72
N LEU A 140 -27.42 -6.42 7.43
CA LEU A 140 -26.86 -6.65 6.11
C LEU A 140 -26.17 -8.01 6.02
N THR A 141 -26.12 -8.58 4.83
CA THR A 141 -25.38 -9.82 4.57
C THR A 141 -24.06 -9.54 3.86
N PHE A 142 -23.05 -10.37 4.18
CA PHE A 142 -21.67 -10.21 3.70
C PHE A 142 -21.18 -11.48 2.99
N PRO A 143 -20.14 -11.38 2.12
CA PRO A 143 -19.68 -12.47 1.29
C PRO A 143 -19.29 -13.75 2.04
N GLN A 144 -18.70 -13.63 3.24
CA GLN A 144 -18.34 -14.79 4.08
C GLN A 144 -19.56 -15.54 4.63
N GLN A 145 -20.74 -14.93 4.61
CA GLN A 145 -21.99 -15.51 5.12
C GLN A 145 -22.83 -16.19 4.04
N VAL A 146 -22.97 -15.51 2.88
CA VAL A 146 -23.93 -15.90 1.82
C VAL A 146 -23.32 -15.91 0.41
N GLY A 147 -22.01 -15.76 0.28
CA GLY A 147 -21.29 -15.80 -0.99
C GLY A 147 -21.71 -14.66 -1.93
N GLU A 148 -22.03 -15.00 -3.17
CA GLU A 148 -22.34 -14.04 -4.25
C GLU A 148 -23.67 -13.28 -4.05
N HIS A 149 -24.50 -13.72 -3.13
CA HIS A 149 -25.80 -13.10 -2.82
C HIS A 149 -25.73 -12.05 -1.71
N ALA A 150 -24.53 -11.63 -1.31
CA ALA A 150 -24.32 -10.67 -0.25
C ALA A 150 -24.91 -9.28 -0.60
N ASP A 151 -25.45 -8.63 0.42
CA ASP A 151 -25.88 -7.23 0.31
C ASP A 151 -24.71 -6.25 0.09
N VAL A 152 -23.53 -6.58 0.62
CA VAL A 152 -22.33 -5.76 0.52
C VAL A 152 -21.24 -6.53 -0.23
N ASN A 153 -20.57 -5.86 -1.17
CA ASN A 153 -19.44 -6.43 -1.89
C ASN A 153 -18.12 -6.03 -1.21
N ILE A 154 -17.17 -6.95 -1.12
CA ILE A 154 -15.88 -6.72 -0.46
C ILE A 154 -14.74 -7.22 -1.33
N ALA A 155 -13.72 -6.37 -1.51
CA ALA A 155 -12.53 -6.70 -2.26
C ALA A 155 -11.26 -6.10 -1.63
N TYR A 156 -10.12 -6.63 -2.04
CA TYR A 156 -8.79 -6.08 -1.82
C TYR A 156 -8.23 -5.59 -3.15
N CYS A 157 -7.62 -4.41 -3.15
CA CYS A 157 -6.91 -3.89 -4.31
C CYS A 157 -5.68 -3.09 -3.84
N PRO A 158 -4.49 -3.71 -3.78
CA PRO A 158 -3.30 -3.02 -3.29
C PRO A 158 -2.85 -1.92 -4.24
N GLU A 159 -2.36 -0.82 -3.65
CA GLU A 159 -1.70 0.20 -4.43
C GLU A 159 -0.24 -0.18 -4.73
N ARG A 160 0.21 0.11 -5.96
CA ARG A 160 1.50 -0.34 -6.51
C ARG A 160 2.25 0.78 -7.23
N VAL A 161 2.13 2.00 -6.72
CA VAL A 161 2.73 3.21 -7.31
C VAL A 161 4.05 3.59 -6.67
N LEU A 162 4.87 4.30 -7.42
CA LEU A 162 6.13 4.87 -6.97
C LEU A 162 5.92 6.33 -6.54
N PRO A 163 6.35 6.74 -5.33
CA PRO A 163 6.34 8.15 -4.93
C PRO A 163 7.04 9.05 -5.97
N GLY A 164 6.42 10.17 -6.27
CA GLY A 164 6.86 11.09 -7.32
C GLY A 164 6.31 10.79 -8.72
N GLN A 165 5.59 9.66 -8.90
CA GLN A 165 4.91 9.29 -10.15
C GLN A 165 3.48 8.76 -9.90
N VAL A 166 2.95 9.00 -8.72
CA VAL A 166 1.70 8.40 -8.26
C VAL A 166 0.56 8.67 -9.23
N MET A 167 0.35 9.91 -9.68
CA MET A 167 -0.76 10.25 -10.56
C MET A 167 -0.70 9.56 -11.93
N VAL A 168 0.51 9.34 -12.46
CA VAL A 168 0.69 8.66 -13.75
C VAL A 168 0.52 7.16 -13.60
N GLU A 169 1.18 6.57 -12.61
CA GLU A 169 1.16 5.13 -12.39
C GLU A 169 -0.19 4.61 -11.90
N LEU A 170 -0.91 5.41 -11.11
CA LEU A 170 -2.26 5.10 -10.65
C LEU A 170 -3.23 4.86 -11.81
N ILE A 171 -3.06 5.59 -12.91
CA ILE A 171 -3.90 5.51 -14.11
C ILE A 171 -3.42 4.41 -15.06
N LYS A 172 -2.09 4.24 -15.21
CA LYS A 172 -1.51 3.39 -16.26
C LYS A 172 -1.16 1.98 -15.84
N ASN A 173 -0.84 1.76 -14.56
CA ASN A 173 -0.42 0.43 -14.09
C ASN A 173 -1.60 -0.52 -13.96
N ASP A 174 -1.38 -1.78 -14.30
CA ASP A 174 -2.35 -2.85 -14.04
C ASP A 174 -2.66 -2.95 -12.55
N ARG A 175 -3.93 -3.24 -12.22
CA ARG A 175 -4.38 -3.46 -10.86
C ARG A 175 -4.69 -4.92 -10.59
N VAL A 176 -4.21 -5.42 -9.45
CA VAL A 176 -4.60 -6.74 -8.95
C VAL A 176 -5.86 -6.60 -8.12
N ILE A 177 -6.96 -7.22 -8.55
CA ILE A 177 -8.26 -7.15 -7.89
C ILE A 177 -8.58 -8.48 -7.22
N GLY A 178 -8.62 -8.49 -5.89
CA GLY A 178 -8.95 -9.66 -5.08
C GLY A 178 -10.33 -9.55 -4.45
N GLY A 179 -11.40 -9.97 -5.11
CA GLY A 179 -12.72 -10.04 -4.50
C GLY A 179 -12.88 -11.22 -3.55
N MET A 180 -13.73 -11.09 -2.53
CA MET A 180 -14.15 -12.23 -1.71
C MET A 180 -15.03 -13.21 -2.49
N THR A 181 -15.70 -12.73 -3.55
CA THR A 181 -16.45 -13.52 -4.54
C THR A 181 -16.17 -12.99 -5.94
N SER A 182 -16.64 -13.73 -6.97
CA SER A 182 -16.55 -13.26 -8.37
C SER A 182 -17.32 -11.95 -8.59
N VAL A 183 -18.48 -11.79 -7.95
CA VAL A 183 -19.29 -10.57 -7.99
C VAL A 183 -18.53 -9.41 -7.36
N CYS A 184 -17.88 -9.62 -6.23
CA CYS A 184 -17.04 -8.60 -5.59
C CYS A 184 -15.91 -8.14 -6.50
N SER A 185 -15.21 -9.06 -7.17
CA SER A 185 -14.17 -8.74 -8.15
C SER A 185 -14.69 -7.94 -9.33
N ALA A 186 -15.83 -8.34 -9.88
CA ALA A 186 -16.47 -7.64 -11.00
C ALA A 186 -16.85 -6.20 -10.62
N ARG A 187 -17.44 -6.00 -9.44
CA ARG A 187 -17.79 -4.68 -8.93
C ARG A 187 -16.55 -3.79 -8.67
N ALA A 188 -15.49 -4.37 -8.12
CA ALA A 188 -14.24 -3.63 -7.91
C ALA A 188 -13.59 -3.24 -9.24
N SER A 189 -13.56 -4.14 -10.24
CA SER A 189 -13.07 -3.84 -11.58
C SER A 189 -13.91 -2.74 -12.27
N GLU A 190 -15.25 -2.78 -12.14
CA GLU A 190 -16.14 -1.72 -12.64
C GLU A 190 -15.78 -0.35 -12.03
N LEU A 191 -15.46 -0.30 -10.74
CA LEU A 191 -15.08 0.92 -10.05
C LEU A 191 -13.75 1.48 -10.59
N TYR A 192 -12.70 0.68 -10.63
CA TYR A 192 -11.38 1.17 -11.07
C TYR A 192 -11.33 1.53 -12.55
N ASN A 193 -12.10 0.85 -13.41
CA ASN A 193 -12.21 1.16 -14.83
C ASN A 193 -12.78 2.57 -15.12
N ILE A 194 -13.25 3.29 -14.11
CA ILE A 194 -13.65 4.70 -14.23
C ILE A 194 -12.45 5.57 -14.65
N PHE A 195 -11.26 5.28 -14.15
CA PHE A 195 -10.06 6.08 -14.47
C PHE A 195 -8.87 5.26 -14.99
N LEU A 196 -8.87 3.94 -14.81
CA LEU A 196 -7.75 3.06 -15.14
C LEU A 196 -7.62 2.90 -16.67
N GLU A 197 -6.38 3.04 -17.17
CA GLU A 197 -5.99 2.74 -18.54
C GLU A 197 -5.28 1.37 -18.66
N GLY A 198 -4.76 0.85 -17.53
CA GLY A 198 -4.21 -0.50 -17.42
C GLY A 198 -5.29 -1.58 -17.31
N GLU A 199 -4.90 -2.81 -17.01
CA GLU A 199 -5.77 -3.96 -16.87
C GLU A 199 -6.15 -4.21 -15.39
N CYS A 200 -7.39 -4.60 -15.12
CA CYS A 200 -7.82 -5.19 -13.86
C CYS A 200 -7.59 -6.71 -13.90
N VAL A 201 -6.50 -7.16 -13.29
CA VAL A 201 -6.15 -8.59 -13.19
C VAL A 201 -6.87 -9.19 -11.98
N VAL A 202 -7.88 -10.01 -12.24
CA VAL A 202 -8.75 -10.55 -11.19
C VAL A 202 -8.17 -11.82 -10.56
N THR A 203 -8.23 -11.87 -9.23
CA THR A 203 -7.89 -13.03 -8.39
C THR A 203 -8.77 -13.04 -7.12
N ASN A 204 -8.43 -13.84 -6.11
CA ASN A 204 -9.08 -13.80 -4.79
C ASN A 204 -8.34 -12.85 -3.82
N ALA A 205 -9.01 -12.45 -2.72
CA ALA A 205 -8.49 -11.49 -1.76
C ALA A 205 -7.14 -11.92 -1.17
N ARG A 206 -7.00 -13.17 -0.73
CA ARG A 206 -5.76 -13.69 -0.13
C ARG A 206 -4.57 -13.65 -1.10
N THR A 207 -4.80 -14.02 -2.37
CA THR A 207 -3.76 -13.96 -3.40
C THR A 207 -3.35 -12.52 -3.70
N ALA A 208 -4.30 -11.59 -3.77
CA ALA A 208 -4.01 -10.18 -3.99
C ALA A 208 -3.24 -9.54 -2.83
N GLU A 209 -3.59 -9.87 -1.57
CA GLU A 209 -2.86 -9.46 -0.37
C GLU A 209 -1.42 -9.99 -0.40
N MET A 210 -1.24 -11.28 -0.68
CA MET A 210 0.09 -11.90 -0.76
C MET A 210 0.91 -11.33 -1.93
N CYS A 211 0.29 -11.01 -3.06
CA CYS A 211 0.95 -10.42 -4.22
C CYS A 211 1.69 -9.13 -3.84
N LYS A 212 1.01 -8.21 -3.15
CA LYS A 212 1.62 -6.95 -2.66
C LYS A 212 2.82 -7.20 -1.74
N LEU A 213 2.65 -8.08 -0.76
CA LEU A 213 3.72 -8.41 0.19
C LEU A 213 4.91 -9.10 -0.51
N THR A 214 4.63 -9.94 -1.52
CA THR A 214 5.65 -10.63 -2.31
C THR A 214 6.49 -9.65 -3.12
N GLU A 215 5.89 -8.66 -3.77
CA GLU A 215 6.61 -7.64 -4.55
C GLU A 215 7.64 -6.89 -3.71
N ASN A 216 7.25 -6.44 -2.52
CA ASN A 216 8.14 -5.74 -1.63
C ASN A 216 9.19 -6.67 -0.99
N SER A 217 8.82 -7.90 -0.65
CA SER A 217 9.77 -8.91 -0.14
C SER A 217 10.80 -9.31 -1.21
N PHE A 218 10.40 -9.44 -2.47
CA PHE A 218 11.32 -9.71 -3.58
C PHE A 218 12.37 -8.60 -3.71
N ARG A 219 11.93 -7.34 -3.66
CA ARG A 219 12.87 -6.20 -3.71
C ARG A 219 13.81 -6.19 -2.51
N ASP A 220 13.28 -6.43 -1.31
CA ASP A 220 14.06 -6.46 -0.08
C ASP A 220 15.15 -7.55 -0.09
N VAL A 221 14.80 -8.76 -0.53
CA VAL A 221 15.75 -9.88 -0.67
C VAL A 221 16.86 -9.55 -1.68
N ASN A 222 16.53 -8.94 -2.81
CA ASN A 222 17.54 -8.55 -3.81
C ASN A 222 18.46 -7.43 -3.32
N ILE A 223 17.94 -6.48 -2.53
CA ILE A 223 18.74 -5.45 -1.88
C ILE A 223 19.65 -6.08 -0.81
N ALA A 224 19.13 -7.01 0.01
CA ALA A 224 19.89 -7.71 1.02
C ALA A 224 21.07 -8.49 0.41
N PHE A 225 20.85 -9.15 -0.71
CA PHE A 225 21.91 -9.84 -1.43
C PHE A 225 23.03 -8.90 -1.87
N ALA A 226 22.71 -7.72 -2.44
CA ALA A 226 23.69 -6.72 -2.81
C ALA A 226 24.43 -6.13 -1.59
N ASN A 227 23.69 -5.90 -0.49
CA ASN A 227 24.25 -5.41 0.75
C ASN A 227 25.21 -6.43 1.38
N GLU A 228 24.83 -7.70 1.46
CA GLU A 228 25.70 -8.77 1.97
C GLU A 228 26.97 -8.93 1.13
N LEU A 229 26.87 -8.91 -0.20
CA LEU A 229 28.04 -8.91 -1.08
C LEU A 229 29.01 -7.77 -0.75
N SER A 230 28.50 -6.59 -0.42
CA SER A 230 29.35 -5.45 -0.08
C SER A 230 30.13 -5.64 1.22
N LEU A 231 29.58 -6.38 2.20
CA LEU A 231 30.28 -6.76 3.44
C LEU A 231 31.39 -7.76 3.12
N ILE A 232 31.07 -8.82 2.39
CA ILE A 232 32.02 -9.88 1.99
C ILE A 232 33.18 -9.28 1.16
N CYS A 233 32.88 -8.42 0.20
CA CYS A 233 33.86 -7.77 -0.64
C CYS A 233 34.81 -6.86 0.16
N ALA A 234 34.28 -6.13 1.14
CA ALA A 234 35.10 -5.28 2.03
C ALA A 234 36.12 -6.09 2.82
N ASP A 235 35.70 -7.25 3.34
CA ASP A 235 36.60 -8.14 4.09
C ASP A 235 37.65 -8.83 3.20
N GLN A 236 37.36 -9.03 1.93
CA GLN A 236 38.28 -9.65 0.96
C GLN A 236 39.08 -8.65 0.12
N GLY A 237 38.93 -7.35 0.34
CA GLY A 237 39.60 -6.30 -0.45
C GLY A 237 39.13 -6.24 -1.90
N ILE A 238 37.89 -6.66 -2.20
CA ILE A 238 37.29 -6.66 -3.53
C ILE A 238 36.43 -5.39 -3.69
N ASN A 239 36.52 -4.77 -4.88
CA ASN A 239 35.60 -3.67 -5.23
C ASN A 239 34.23 -4.24 -5.61
N VAL A 240 33.25 -4.08 -4.71
CA VAL A 240 31.87 -4.61 -4.92
C VAL A 240 31.18 -4.02 -6.17
N TRP A 241 31.43 -2.77 -6.49
CA TRP A 241 30.86 -2.10 -7.67
C TRP A 241 31.36 -2.72 -8.96
N GLU A 242 32.65 -3.04 -9.00
CA GLU A 242 33.25 -3.76 -10.14
C GLU A 242 32.72 -5.18 -10.23
N LEU A 243 32.68 -5.90 -9.11
CA LEU A 243 32.12 -7.26 -9.04
C LEU A 243 30.71 -7.30 -9.60
N ILE A 244 29.82 -6.43 -9.13
CA ILE A 244 28.41 -6.39 -9.57
C ILE A 244 28.32 -6.06 -11.06
N ARG A 245 29.08 -5.08 -11.54
CA ARG A 245 29.12 -4.73 -12.97
C ARG A 245 29.54 -5.92 -13.84
N LEU A 246 30.53 -6.70 -13.41
CA LEU A 246 31.01 -7.88 -14.14
C LEU A 246 30.01 -9.04 -14.04
N ALA A 247 29.47 -9.32 -12.86
CA ALA A 247 28.48 -10.37 -12.66
C ALA A 247 27.19 -10.14 -13.49
N ASN A 248 26.75 -8.89 -13.58
CA ASN A 248 25.59 -8.51 -14.38
C ASN A 248 25.81 -8.60 -15.92
N ARG A 249 27.02 -8.92 -16.37
CA ARG A 249 27.27 -9.30 -17.78
C ARG A 249 26.66 -10.67 -18.12
N HIS A 250 26.39 -11.48 -17.13
CA HIS A 250 25.73 -12.77 -17.33
C HIS A 250 24.22 -12.53 -17.61
N PRO A 251 23.65 -13.11 -18.70
CA PRO A 251 22.30 -12.76 -19.17
C PRO A 251 21.15 -13.08 -18.20
N ARG A 252 21.40 -13.89 -17.19
CA ARG A 252 20.40 -14.26 -16.16
C ARG A 252 20.69 -13.66 -14.78
N VAL A 253 21.59 -12.67 -14.69
CA VAL A 253 21.99 -12.05 -13.43
C VAL A 253 21.72 -10.55 -13.49
N ASN A 254 21.01 -10.04 -12.50
CA ASN A 254 20.69 -8.62 -12.35
C ASN A 254 20.77 -8.23 -10.86
N ILE A 255 21.99 -8.14 -10.34
CA ILE A 255 22.25 -7.75 -8.95
C ILE A 255 22.06 -6.24 -8.81
N LEU A 256 21.31 -5.83 -7.78
CA LEU A 256 21.10 -4.43 -7.44
C LEU A 256 22.37 -3.79 -6.88
N GLN A 257 22.37 -2.47 -6.72
CA GLN A 257 23.46 -1.74 -6.09
C GLN A 257 23.32 -1.80 -4.56
N PRO A 258 24.42 -2.07 -3.82
CA PRO A 258 24.39 -2.01 -2.36
C PRO A 258 24.20 -0.56 -1.89
N GLY A 259 23.55 -0.41 -0.74
CA GLY A 259 23.28 0.88 -0.11
C GLY A 259 23.59 0.87 1.39
N PRO A 260 23.33 1.99 2.09
CA PRO A 260 23.57 2.10 3.52
C PRO A 260 22.56 1.36 4.39
N GLY A 261 21.49 0.83 3.80
CA GLY A 261 20.38 0.13 4.45
C GLY A 261 19.09 0.31 3.66
N VAL A 262 17.99 -0.17 4.21
CA VAL A 262 16.65 -0.04 3.63
C VAL A 262 15.74 0.69 4.61
N GLY A 263 15.30 1.89 4.23
CA GLY A 263 14.36 2.69 5.01
C GLY A 263 12.97 2.74 4.37
N GLY A 264 12.14 3.63 4.90
CA GLY A 264 10.77 3.87 4.42
C GLY A 264 9.73 2.97 5.05
N HIS A 265 8.48 3.14 4.58
CA HIS A 265 7.29 2.50 5.19
C HIS A 265 6.81 1.25 4.45
N CYS A 266 7.43 0.87 3.34
CA CYS A 266 7.01 -0.26 2.52
C CYS A 266 8.02 -1.41 2.59
N ILE A 267 9.18 -1.27 1.93
CA ILE A 267 10.15 -2.37 1.82
C ILE A 267 10.71 -2.78 3.20
N ALA A 268 10.88 -1.83 4.12
CA ALA A 268 11.34 -2.12 5.49
C ALA A 268 10.26 -2.76 6.38
N VAL A 269 9.00 -2.72 6.01
CA VAL A 269 7.85 -3.12 6.85
C VAL A 269 7.14 -4.36 6.32
N ASP A 270 6.71 -4.35 5.06
CA ASP A 270 5.82 -5.37 4.49
C ASP A 270 6.36 -6.81 4.56
N PRO A 271 7.68 -7.06 4.39
CA PRO A 271 8.23 -8.41 4.53
C PRO A 271 8.00 -9.01 5.93
N TRP A 272 7.98 -8.18 6.96
CA TRP A 272 7.71 -8.62 8.32
C TRP A 272 6.29 -9.17 8.49
N PHE A 273 5.31 -8.72 7.69
CA PHE A 273 3.95 -9.28 7.72
C PHE A 273 3.94 -10.75 7.29
N ILE A 274 4.76 -11.12 6.28
CA ILE A 274 4.93 -12.52 5.89
C ILE A 274 5.63 -13.31 6.99
N VAL A 275 6.68 -12.73 7.58
CA VAL A 275 7.46 -13.38 8.65
C VAL A 275 6.61 -13.61 9.90
N ALA A 276 5.82 -12.63 10.31
CA ALA A 276 4.95 -12.73 11.49
C ALA A 276 3.91 -13.86 11.34
N GLN A 277 3.29 -13.97 10.14
CA GLN A 277 2.30 -15.01 9.87
C GLN A 277 2.91 -16.40 9.61
N ASN A 278 4.16 -16.47 9.13
CA ASN A 278 4.81 -17.70 8.69
C ASN A 278 6.24 -17.84 9.25
N PRO A 279 6.43 -17.80 10.59
CA PRO A 279 7.75 -17.68 11.20
C PRO A 279 8.69 -18.85 10.91
N GLN A 280 8.15 -20.04 10.64
CA GLN A 280 8.95 -21.23 10.34
C GLN A 280 9.35 -21.33 8.85
N GLN A 281 8.51 -20.84 7.94
CA GLN A 281 8.71 -20.93 6.49
C GLN A 281 9.47 -19.73 5.93
N ALA A 282 9.24 -18.53 6.46
CA ALA A 282 9.77 -17.27 5.94
C ALA A 282 11.25 -17.01 6.35
N LYS A 283 12.11 -18.00 6.21
CA LYS A 283 13.52 -17.93 6.63
C LYS A 283 14.32 -16.94 5.79
N LEU A 284 14.24 -17.05 4.47
CA LEU A 284 14.95 -16.18 3.54
C LEU A 284 14.51 -14.71 3.71
N ILE A 285 13.21 -14.46 3.81
CA ILE A 285 12.65 -13.11 3.94
C ILE A 285 13.10 -12.49 5.27
N ARG A 286 13.06 -13.25 6.36
CA ARG A 286 13.57 -12.82 7.67
C ARG A 286 15.05 -12.45 7.61
N THR A 287 15.89 -13.36 7.10
CA THR A 287 17.35 -13.13 7.00
C THR A 287 17.66 -11.91 6.13
N ALA A 288 16.94 -11.71 5.04
CA ALA A 288 17.10 -10.52 4.20
C ALA A 288 16.81 -9.22 4.99
N ARG A 289 15.73 -9.21 5.79
CA ARG A 289 15.44 -8.07 6.69
C ARG A 289 16.56 -7.86 7.71
N GLU A 290 17.04 -8.91 8.33
CA GLU A 290 18.16 -8.84 9.33
C GLU A 290 19.43 -8.28 8.68
N VAL A 291 19.78 -8.70 7.46
CA VAL A 291 20.91 -8.15 6.69
C VAL A 291 20.73 -6.66 6.41
N ASN A 292 19.55 -6.26 5.91
CA ASN A 292 19.26 -4.87 5.57
C ASN A 292 19.20 -3.97 6.82
N ASP A 293 18.67 -4.46 7.94
CA ASP A 293 18.59 -3.72 9.20
C ASP A 293 19.97 -3.61 9.89
N GLY A 294 20.84 -4.59 9.70
CA GLY A 294 22.22 -4.56 10.20
C GLY A 294 23.16 -3.64 9.39
N LYS A 295 22.85 -3.41 8.12
CA LYS A 295 23.73 -2.65 7.21
C LYS A 295 24.05 -1.22 7.66
N PRO A 296 23.12 -0.41 8.20
CA PRO A 296 23.44 0.94 8.69
C PRO A 296 24.50 0.94 9.77
N HIS A 297 24.50 -0.02 10.69
CA HIS A 297 25.49 -0.12 11.76
C HIS A 297 26.89 -0.35 11.19
N TRP A 298 27.03 -1.28 10.24
CA TRP A 298 28.30 -1.52 9.55
C TRP A 298 28.81 -0.25 8.83
N VAL A 299 27.91 0.50 8.14
CA VAL A 299 28.30 1.75 7.47
C VAL A 299 28.81 2.78 8.47
N VAL A 300 28.11 2.96 9.59
CA VAL A 300 28.54 3.88 10.66
C VAL A 300 29.93 3.50 11.20
N ASP A 301 30.18 2.21 11.41
CA ASP A 301 31.51 1.75 11.90
C ASP A 301 32.63 1.99 10.87
N ARG A 302 32.36 1.82 9.56
CA ARG A 302 33.29 2.20 8.49
C ARG A 302 33.59 3.69 8.46
N VAL A 303 32.55 4.54 8.63
CA VAL A 303 32.76 6.00 8.72
C VAL A 303 33.62 6.37 9.94
N LYS A 304 33.31 5.79 11.10
CA LYS A 304 34.16 6.03 12.33
C LYS A 304 35.60 5.63 12.12
N ALA A 305 35.85 4.46 11.51
CA ALA A 305 37.21 4.01 11.23
C ALA A 305 37.95 4.97 10.28
N ALA A 306 37.31 5.37 9.17
CA ALA A 306 37.88 6.31 8.21
C ALA A 306 38.19 7.68 8.85
N VAL A 307 37.34 8.20 9.73
CA VAL A 307 37.56 9.44 10.46
C VAL A 307 38.78 9.28 11.43
N ALA A 308 38.88 8.15 12.13
CA ALA A 308 39.99 7.88 13.03
C ALA A 308 41.33 7.85 12.27
N ASP A 309 41.38 7.20 11.11
CA ASP A 309 42.56 7.14 10.25
C ASP A 309 42.98 8.55 9.76
N CYS A 310 41.99 9.38 9.32
CA CYS A 310 42.27 10.76 8.89
C CYS A 310 42.73 11.70 10.01
N LEU A 311 42.43 11.38 11.29
CA LEU A 311 42.86 12.19 12.44
C LEU A 311 44.21 11.70 13.03
N ALA A 312 44.68 10.54 12.61
CA ALA A 312 45.96 9.96 13.05
C ALA A 312 47.15 10.42 12.19
N ASP A 313 46.90 10.94 11.00
CA ASP A 313 47.86 11.59 10.08
C ASP A 313 47.98 13.10 10.40
#